data_6322e90fdd1381b1f271b87c84a34fc4
#
_entry.id   6322e90fdd1381b1f271b87c84a34fc4
#
_cell.length_a   1.000
_cell.length_b   1.000
_cell.length_c   1.000
_cell.angle_alpha   90.00
_cell.angle_beta   90.00
_cell.angle_gamma   90.00
#
_symmetry.space_group_name_H-M   'P 1'
#
loop_
_entity.id
_entity.type
_entity.pdbx_description
1 polymer ?
#
loop_
_entity_poly.entity_id
_entity_poly.type
_entity_poly.pdbx_seq_one_letter_code
_entity_poly.pdbx_strand_id
1 'polypeptide(L)'
;KQKALVSCKTTIKQLIELVRRADLYIGGDTGPLHIASTLYIPTVAIFGPKDPILYGPYHKNTSIINKELPCSPCRDRTCSDPECLTTILPEEVFQAVNQLMDNILIHKTFN
;
A
#
# COMPACT_ATOMS: atom_id res chain seq x y z
N LYS A 1 23.11 -0.96 8.60
CA LYS A 1 23.37 -0.40 7.29
C LYS A 1 22.23 0.41 6.78
N GLN A 2 22.56 1.52 6.16
CA GLN A 2 21.55 2.35 5.54
C GLN A 2 20.98 1.69 4.30
N LYS A 3 19.67 1.49 4.27
CA LYS A 3 18.98 0.85 3.16
C LYS A 3 17.84 1.69 2.60
N ALA A 4 17.59 2.86 3.18
CA ALA A 4 16.48 3.72 2.76
C ALA A 4 16.97 5.14 2.52
N LEU A 5 16.34 5.79 1.57
CA LEU A 5 16.57 7.19 1.27
C LEU A 5 15.30 7.98 1.57
N VAL A 6 15.46 9.17 2.13
CA VAL A 6 14.34 10.09 2.32
C VAL A 6 14.29 11.00 1.11
N SER A 7 13.17 10.97 0.40
CA SER A 7 12.98 11.83 -0.76
C SER A 7 12.80 13.28 -0.34
N CYS A 8 13.30 14.20 -1.12
CA CYS A 8 12.97 15.61 -0.98
C CYS A 8 11.53 15.85 -1.46
N LYS A 9 11.04 17.08 -1.27
CA LYS A 9 9.71 17.44 -1.77
C LYS A 9 9.67 17.33 -3.28
N THR A 10 8.55 16.84 -3.80
CA THR A 10 8.36 16.67 -5.24
C THR A 10 7.13 17.43 -5.71
N THR A 11 7.13 17.79 -6.97
CA THR A 11 5.91 18.17 -7.68
C THR A 11 5.09 16.90 -7.96
N ILE A 12 3.84 17.09 -8.39
CA ILE A 12 3.00 15.94 -8.78
C ILE A 12 3.64 15.18 -9.94
N LYS A 13 4.18 15.87 -10.93
CA LYS A 13 4.83 15.23 -12.07
C LYS A 13 6.07 14.43 -11.67
N GLN A 14 6.85 14.96 -10.75
CA GLN A 14 8.03 14.27 -10.23
C GLN A 14 7.62 13.03 -9.42
N LEU A 15 6.56 13.14 -8.64
CA LEU A 15 6.05 11.99 -7.88
C LEU A 15 5.59 10.87 -8.81
N ILE A 16 4.88 11.21 -9.87
CA ILE A 16 4.42 10.23 -10.85
C ILE A 16 5.62 9.49 -11.47
N GLU A 17 6.66 10.22 -11.84
CA GLU A 17 7.86 9.61 -12.42
C GLU A 17 8.58 8.73 -11.42
N LEU A 18 8.66 9.15 -10.16
CA LEU A 18 9.29 8.37 -9.12
C LEU A 18 8.54 7.05 -8.90
N VAL A 19 7.21 7.12 -8.80
CA VAL A 19 6.37 5.93 -8.60
C VAL A 19 6.46 5.01 -9.82
N ARG A 20 6.47 5.58 -11.02
CA ARG A 20 6.56 4.80 -12.26
C ARG A 20 7.79 3.90 -12.30
N ARG A 21 8.89 4.35 -11.70
CA ARG A 21 10.16 3.60 -11.67
C ARG A 21 10.27 2.64 -10.50
N ALA A 22 9.27 2.58 -9.65
CA ALA A 22 9.29 1.68 -8.50
C ALA A 22 8.95 0.25 -8.92
N ASP A 23 9.57 -0.69 -8.25
CA ASP A 23 9.24 -2.11 -8.40
C ASP A 23 8.06 -2.50 -7.53
N LEU A 24 7.83 -1.75 -6.47
CA LEU A 24 6.79 -2.01 -5.50
C LEU A 24 6.44 -0.70 -4.79
N TYR A 25 5.18 -0.52 -4.47
CA TYR A 25 4.71 0.59 -3.66
C TYR A 25 4.09 0.07 -2.37
N ILE A 26 4.43 0.68 -1.26
CA ILE A 26 3.81 0.39 0.05
C ILE A 26 3.31 1.71 0.60
N GLY A 27 2.04 1.76 0.96
CA GLY A 27 1.51 2.99 1.52
C GLY A 27 0.10 2.86 2.03
N GLY A 28 -0.35 3.91 2.69
CA GLY A 28 -1.70 4.03 3.19
C GLY A 28 -2.66 4.51 2.12
N ASP A 29 -3.89 4.75 2.53
CA ASP A 29 -4.95 5.23 1.64
C ASP A 29 -4.77 6.73 1.41
N THR A 30 -3.98 7.08 0.42
CA THR A 30 -3.65 8.45 0.05
C THR A 30 -3.60 8.59 -1.47
N GLY A 31 -3.42 9.83 -1.95
CA GLY A 31 -3.28 10.09 -3.38
C GLY A 31 -2.17 9.28 -4.06
N PRO A 32 -0.97 9.21 -3.49
CA PRO A 32 0.10 8.40 -4.09
C PRO A 32 -0.25 6.93 -4.28
N LEU A 33 -1.05 6.34 -3.41
CA LEU A 33 -1.52 4.97 -3.57
C LEU A 33 -2.29 4.82 -4.89
N HIS A 34 -3.16 5.77 -5.19
CA HIS A 34 -3.96 5.74 -6.41
C HIS A 34 -3.11 5.99 -7.65
N ILE A 35 -2.06 6.77 -7.54
CA ILE A 35 -1.09 6.93 -8.62
C ILE A 35 -0.42 5.58 -8.93
N ALA A 36 0.05 4.89 -7.90
CA ALA A 36 0.69 3.59 -8.07
C ALA A 36 -0.28 2.57 -8.70
N SER A 37 -1.52 2.59 -8.25
CA SER A 37 -2.56 1.71 -8.79
C SER A 37 -2.82 1.99 -10.26
N THR A 38 -2.94 3.25 -10.64
CA THR A 38 -3.18 3.65 -12.03
C THR A 38 -2.03 3.25 -12.94
N LEU A 39 -0.81 3.27 -12.44
CA LEU A 39 0.38 2.85 -13.18
C LEU A 39 0.62 1.35 -13.15
N TYR A 40 -0.26 0.58 -12.51
CA TYR A 40 -0.16 -0.87 -12.34
C TYR A 40 1.12 -1.31 -11.63
N ILE A 41 1.65 -0.45 -10.76
CA ILE A 41 2.80 -0.82 -9.92
C ILE A 41 2.32 -1.80 -8.85
N PRO A 42 3.03 -2.91 -8.62
CA PRO A 42 2.69 -3.82 -7.52
C PRO A 42 2.60 -3.06 -6.20
N THR A 43 1.52 -3.25 -5.46
CA THR A 43 1.18 -2.39 -4.34
C THR A 43 0.79 -3.20 -3.11
N VAL A 44 1.36 -2.85 -1.96
CA VAL A 44 0.85 -3.27 -0.66
C VAL A 44 0.18 -2.05 -0.03
N ALA A 45 -1.14 -2.13 0.09
CA ALA A 45 -1.94 -1.04 0.61
C ALA A 45 -2.34 -1.30 2.05
N ILE A 46 -2.06 -0.33 2.92
CA ILE A 46 -2.38 -0.42 4.35
C ILE A 46 -3.60 0.45 4.60
N PHE A 47 -4.71 -0.17 4.94
CA PHE A 47 -5.95 0.52 5.23
C PHE A 47 -6.21 0.53 6.73
N GLY A 48 -6.54 1.70 7.24
CA GLY A 48 -6.98 1.88 8.62
C GLY A 48 -8.48 2.07 8.66
N PRO A 49 -8.94 3.34 8.74
CA PRO A 49 -10.36 3.62 8.99
C PRO A 49 -11.27 3.42 7.78
N LYS A 50 -10.76 3.47 6.56
CA LYS A 50 -11.60 3.42 5.37
C LYS A 50 -11.82 2.00 4.88
N ASP A 51 -12.94 1.82 4.18
CA ASP A 51 -13.29 0.53 3.60
C ASP A 51 -12.47 0.31 2.32
N PRO A 52 -11.61 -0.70 2.26
CA PRO A 52 -10.80 -0.96 1.07
C PRO A 52 -11.63 -1.38 -0.14
N ILE A 53 -12.83 -1.90 0.06
CA ILE A 53 -13.71 -2.25 -1.06
C ILE A 53 -14.15 -0.99 -1.81
N LEU A 54 -14.38 0.11 -1.07
CA LEU A 54 -14.82 1.37 -1.67
C LEU A 54 -13.66 2.23 -2.17
N TYR A 55 -12.53 2.22 -1.50
CA TYR A 55 -11.45 3.18 -1.73
C TYR A 55 -10.14 2.54 -2.16
N GLY A 56 -10.08 1.23 -2.21
CA GLY A 56 -8.86 0.52 -2.51
C GLY A 56 -8.47 0.55 -3.98
N PRO A 57 -7.21 0.22 -4.27
CA PRO A 57 -6.78 0.00 -5.64
C PRO A 57 -7.40 -1.26 -6.23
N TYR A 58 -7.55 -1.28 -7.55
CA TYR A 58 -8.34 -2.31 -8.21
C TYR A 58 -7.56 -3.17 -9.22
N HIS A 59 -6.24 -3.15 -9.23
CA HIS A 59 -5.50 -4.04 -10.12
C HIS A 59 -5.05 -5.31 -9.38
N LYS A 60 -4.78 -6.36 -10.15
CA LYS A 60 -4.53 -7.69 -9.59
C LYS A 60 -3.25 -7.81 -8.76
N ASN A 61 -2.26 -6.95 -9.00
CA ASN A 61 -1.00 -6.98 -8.26
C ASN A 61 -1.07 -6.08 -7.02
N THR A 62 -2.13 -6.24 -6.25
CA THR A 62 -2.37 -5.47 -5.03
C THR A 62 -2.61 -6.41 -3.87
N SER A 63 -1.91 -6.18 -2.77
CA SER A 63 -2.18 -6.82 -1.49
C SER A 63 -2.70 -5.77 -0.52
N ILE A 64 -3.82 -6.05 0.13
CA ILE A 64 -4.45 -5.11 1.06
C ILE A 64 -4.31 -5.64 2.47
N ILE A 65 -3.80 -4.82 3.36
CA ILE A 65 -3.71 -5.10 4.78
C ILE A 65 -4.75 -4.24 5.50
N ASN A 66 -5.69 -4.90 6.14
CA ASN A 66 -6.79 -4.24 6.82
C ASN A 66 -7.20 -5.05 8.04
N LYS A 67 -7.21 -4.42 9.21
CA LYS A 67 -7.67 -5.06 10.43
C LYS A 67 -9.16 -4.79 10.59
N GLU A 68 -9.96 -5.84 10.59
CA GLU A 68 -11.39 -5.72 10.82
C GLU A 68 -11.62 -5.54 12.32
N LEU A 69 -12.16 -4.40 12.69
CA LEU A 69 -12.50 -4.05 14.06
C LEU A 69 -13.98 -3.67 14.13
N PRO A 70 -14.59 -3.70 15.32
CA PRO A 70 -15.99 -3.27 15.44
C PRO A 70 -16.26 -1.85 14.97
N CYS A 71 -15.23 -0.98 15.02
CA CYS A 71 -15.34 0.40 14.56
C CYS A 71 -15.01 0.57 13.08
N SER A 72 -14.61 -0.47 12.37
CA SER A 72 -14.24 -0.38 10.96
C SER A 72 -15.43 -0.77 10.06
N PRO A 73 -15.59 -0.15 8.89
CA PRO A 73 -14.88 1.05 8.44
C PRO A 73 -15.31 2.30 9.20
N CYS A 74 -14.44 3.28 9.27
CA CYS A 74 -14.64 4.45 10.10
C CYS A 74 -14.15 5.71 9.38
N ARG A 75 -14.76 6.86 9.68
CA ARG A 75 -14.35 8.15 9.13
C ARG A 75 -13.78 9.10 10.17
N ASP A 76 -13.60 8.63 11.39
CA ASP A 76 -13.09 9.45 12.48
C ASP A 76 -11.59 9.58 12.36
N ARG A 77 -11.13 10.77 11.96
CA ARG A 77 -9.71 11.09 11.81
C ARG A 77 -9.05 11.50 13.12
N THR A 78 -9.86 11.68 14.17
CA THR A 78 -9.37 12.11 15.47
C THR A 78 -9.41 11.00 16.50
N CYS A 79 -9.52 9.75 16.03
CA CYS A 79 -9.60 8.60 16.90
C CYS A 79 -8.40 8.55 17.84
N SER A 80 -8.66 8.45 19.14
CA SER A 80 -7.62 8.41 20.15
C SER A 80 -6.95 7.04 20.27
N ASP A 81 -7.57 6.00 19.71
CA ASP A 81 -7.04 4.64 19.76
C ASP A 81 -7.19 3.98 18.38
N PRO A 82 -6.32 4.34 17.43
CA PRO A 82 -6.43 3.83 16.06
C PRO A 82 -5.91 2.38 15.94
N GLU A 83 -6.57 1.44 16.60
CA GLU A 83 -6.18 0.02 16.54
C GLU A 83 -6.18 -0.53 15.12
N CYS A 84 -6.98 0.05 14.23
CA CYS A 84 -6.99 -0.33 12.82
C CYS A 84 -5.63 -0.14 12.14
N LEU A 85 -4.78 0.71 12.70
CA LEU A 85 -3.42 0.94 12.21
C LEU A 85 -2.37 0.40 13.16
N THR A 86 -2.53 0.65 14.47
CA THR A 86 -1.49 0.33 15.45
C THR A 86 -1.32 -1.17 15.67
N THR A 87 -2.32 -1.98 15.35
CA THR A 87 -2.22 -3.44 15.47
C THR A 87 -1.58 -4.10 14.25
N ILE A 88 -1.32 -3.35 13.19
CA ILE A 88 -0.62 -3.88 12.03
C ILE A 88 0.88 -3.91 12.33
N LEU A 89 1.46 -5.11 12.27
CA LEU A 89 2.88 -5.30 12.57
C LEU A 89 3.72 -5.20 11.31
N PRO A 90 4.97 -4.72 11.42
CA PRO A 90 5.88 -4.69 10.27
C PRO A 90 6.05 -6.06 9.60
N GLU A 91 6.02 -7.14 10.38
CA GLU A 91 6.13 -8.49 9.86
C GLU A 91 4.99 -8.85 8.92
N GLU A 92 3.77 -8.36 9.21
CA GLU A 92 2.62 -8.58 8.34
C GLU A 92 2.82 -7.93 6.98
N VAL A 93 3.34 -6.70 6.98
CA VAL A 93 3.63 -5.97 5.76
C VAL A 93 4.73 -6.69 4.96
N PHE A 94 5.77 -7.13 5.64
CA PHE A 94 6.88 -7.83 5.01
C PHE A 94 6.43 -9.14 4.36
N GLN A 95 5.59 -9.90 5.03
CA GLN A 95 5.02 -11.13 4.47
C GLN A 95 4.16 -10.85 3.24
N ALA A 96 3.36 -9.80 3.29
CA ALA A 96 2.53 -9.40 2.14
C ALA A 96 3.40 -9.03 0.94
N VAL A 97 4.49 -8.31 1.17
CA VAL A 97 5.45 -7.96 0.11
C VAL A 97 6.04 -9.22 -0.52
N ASN A 98 6.50 -10.15 0.32
CA ASN A 98 7.12 -11.39 -0.19
C ASN A 98 6.13 -12.22 -1.00
N GLN A 99 4.91 -12.36 -0.52
CA GLN A 99 3.88 -13.12 -1.25
C GLN A 99 3.56 -12.47 -2.59
N LEU A 100 3.42 -11.16 -2.60
CA LEU A 100 3.10 -10.44 -3.82
C LEU A 100 4.21 -10.56 -4.85
N MET A 101 5.47 -10.40 -4.43
CA MET A 101 6.60 -10.50 -5.33
C MET A 101 6.79 -11.92 -5.85
N ASP A 102 6.59 -12.93 -5.01
CA ASP A 102 6.65 -14.32 -5.42
C ASP A 102 5.58 -14.63 -6.47
N ASN A 103 4.36 -14.15 -6.29
CA ASN A 103 3.29 -14.35 -7.25
C ASN A 103 3.63 -13.71 -8.60
N ILE A 104 4.23 -12.54 -8.60
CA ILE A 104 4.64 -11.85 -9.81
C ILE A 104 5.74 -12.66 -10.55
N LEU A 105 6.71 -13.17 -9.81
CA LEU A 105 7.79 -13.99 -10.39
C LEU A 105 7.24 -15.28 -11.01
N ILE A 106 6.29 -15.93 -10.34
CA ILE A 106 5.64 -17.13 -10.87
C ILE A 106 4.94 -16.81 -12.19
N HIS A 107 4.19 -15.72 -12.26
CA HIS A 107 3.53 -15.31 -13.49
C HIS A 107 4.52 -15.04 -14.62
N LYS A 108 5.63 -14.38 -14.32
CA LYS A 108 6.66 -14.11 -15.32
C LYS A 108 7.31 -15.39 -15.83
N THR A 109 7.45 -16.38 -14.95
CA THR A 109 8.09 -17.65 -15.31
C THR A 109 7.20 -18.50 -16.24
N PHE A 110 5.89 -18.47 -16.02
CA PHE A 110 4.95 -19.32 -16.74
C PHE A 110 4.16 -18.60 -17.84
N ASN A 111 4.41 -17.34 -18.04
CA ASN A 111 3.85 -16.56 -19.13
C ASN A 111 4.97 -16.16 -20.08
#